data_5d790e62c4459076ff0073c20c0e15cc
#
_entry.id   5d790e62c4459076ff0073c20c0e15cc
#
_cell.length_a   1.000
_cell.length_b   1.000
_cell.length_c   1.000
_cell.angle_alpha   90.00
_cell.angle_beta   90.00
_cell.angle_gamma   90.00
#
_symmetry.space_group_name_H-M   'P 1'
#
loop_
_entity.id
_entity.type
_entity.pdbx_description
1 polymer ?
#
loop_
_entity_poly.entity_id
_entity_poly.type
_entity_poly.pdbx_seq_one_letter_code
_entity_poly.pdbx_strand_id
1 'polypeptide(L)'
;MGKKELCPLRVTRHASLHWRIVRYEEVDSTQDVARARGEPGLVVVAEAQNRGRGRRGAYWHSPRGGLWLSAVLPHPPPLHIQVARAVARALREHYRLPVRADPPNDLSLYGKKLGGVLVEASLQGNRGGPVIVGIGINVNNPLPEELASTAISLREALKREVDLTETLDIVLAALDDLLEERKWRG
;
A
#
# COMPACT_ATOMS: atom_id res chain seq x y z
N MET A 1 0.21 24.48 -7.69
CA MET A 1 -1.21 24.15 -7.49
C MET A 1 -1.31 23.35 -6.21
N GLY A 2 -2.06 23.84 -5.22
CA GLY A 2 -2.11 23.27 -3.87
C GLY A 2 -2.75 21.88 -3.88
N LYS A 3 -2.09 20.95 -3.21
CA LYS A 3 -2.62 19.63 -2.92
C LYS A 3 -3.87 19.80 -2.06
N LYS A 4 -5.05 19.47 -2.62
CA LYS A 4 -6.31 19.57 -1.88
C LYS A 4 -6.45 18.34 -1.00
N GLU A 5 -6.22 18.54 0.30
CA GLU A 5 -6.45 17.51 1.33
C GLU A 5 -7.96 17.29 1.47
N LEU A 6 -8.41 16.08 1.25
CA LEU A 6 -9.80 15.69 1.51
C LEU A 6 -9.97 15.53 3.02
N CYS A 7 -10.95 16.21 3.59
CA CYS A 7 -11.31 16.30 5.01
C CYS A 7 -10.77 15.16 5.93
N PRO A 8 -10.35 15.49 7.17
CA PRO A 8 -9.41 14.69 7.94
C PRO A 8 -10.03 13.53 8.72
N LEU A 9 -9.16 12.54 8.97
CA LEU A 9 -9.14 11.70 10.15
C LEU A 9 -10.28 10.69 10.36
N ARG A 10 -10.15 9.52 9.75
CA ARG A 10 -10.58 8.30 10.43
C ARG A 10 -9.39 7.73 11.21
N VAL A 11 -9.40 7.86 12.54
CA VAL A 11 -8.46 7.13 13.40
C VAL A 11 -9.04 5.74 13.58
N THR A 12 -8.54 4.77 12.86
CA THR A 12 -8.82 3.35 13.14
C THR A 12 -7.85 2.89 14.23
N ARG A 13 -8.37 2.43 15.34
CA ARG A 13 -7.59 1.84 16.44
C ARG A 13 -7.40 0.36 16.12
N HIS A 14 -6.19 -0.03 15.75
CA HIS A 14 -5.72 -1.40 15.77
C HIS A 14 -4.66 -1.57 16.86
N ALA A 15 -4.47 -2.78 17.35
CA ALA A 15 -3.85 -3.06 18.66
C ALA A 15 -2.40 -2.58 18.84
N SER A 16 -1.61 -2.31 17.79
CA SER A 16 -0.18 -1.97 17.91
C SER A 16 0.22 -0.57 17.45
N LEU A 17 -0.48 0.02 16.48
CA LEU A 17 -0.27 1.38 16.00
C LEU A 17 -1.60 2.10 15.82
N HIS A 18 -1.65 3.38 16.21
CA HIS A 18 -2.78 4.23 15.89
C HIS A 18 -2.56 4.82 14.51
N TRP A 19 -3.22 4.26 13.48
CA TRP A 19 -3.12 4.76 12.13
C TRP A 19 -3.86 6.09 11.99
N ARG A 20 -3.11 7.14 11.63
CA ARG A 20 -3.66 8.43 11.25
C ARG A 20 -3.70 8.52 9.73
N ILE A 21 -4.88 8.39 9.16
CA ILE A 21 -5.09 8.35 7.72
C ILE A 21 -5.34 9.77 7.20
N VAL A 22 -4.57 10.20 6.21
CA VAL A 22 -4.74 11.44 5.48
C VAL A 22 -5.02 11.10 4.03
N ARG A 23 -6.09 11.67 3.46
CA ARG A 23 -6.56 11.38 2.11
C ARG A 23 -6.34 12.59 1.20
N TYR A 24 -5.97 12.32 -0.04
CA TYR A 24 -5.79 13.31 -1.10
C TYR A 24 -6.58 12.89 -2.34
N GLU A 25 -7.13 13.85 -3.07
CA GLU A 25 -7.69 13.59 -4.40
C GLU A 25 -6.60 13.15 -5.36
N GLU A 26 -5.48 13.90 -5.38
CA GLU A 26 -4.38 13.67 -6.29
C GLU A 26 -3.06 14.14 -5.69
N VAL A 27 -2.02 13.36 -5.89
CA VAL A 27 -0.63 13.69 -5.51
C VAL A 27 0.32 13.21 -6.60
N ASP A 28 1.55 13.71 -6.59
CA ASP A 28 2.58 13.11 -7.43
C ASP A 28 2.89 11.68 -6.97
N SER A 29 3.12 11.51 -5.67
CA SER A 29 3.33 10.19 -5.06
C SER A 29 2.98 10.22 -3.57
N THR A 30 2.22 9.23 -3.10
CA THR A 30 1.94 9.04 -1.67
C THR A 30 3.23 8.81 -0.88
N GLN A 31 4.25 8.19 -1.49
CA GLN A 31 5.57 7.97 -0.92
C GLN A 31 6.27 9.29 -0.56
N ASP A 32 6.19 10.30 -1.43
CA ASP A 32 6.82 11.59 -1.19
C ASP A 32 6.12 12.38 -0.11
N VAL A 33 4.78 12.34 -0.09
CA VAL A 33 3.99 12.98 0.97
C VAL A 33 4.28 12.34 2.33
N ALA A 34 4.29 11.00 2.39
CA ALA A 34 4.57 10.26 3.62
C ALA A 34 6.00 10.53 4.12
N ARG A 35 6.99 10.57 3.20
CA ARG A 35 8.39 10.88 3.53
C ARG A 35 8.56 12.29 4.08
N ALA A 36 7.91 13.28 3.47
CA ALA A 36 8.00 14.66 3.90
C ALA A 36 7.44 14.89 5.31
N ARG A 37 6.45 14.10 5.71
CA ARG A 37 5.87 14.14 7.08
C ARG A 37 6.68 13.30 8.08
N GLY A 38 7.12 12.11 7.70
CA GLY A 38 8.03 11.26 8.48
C GLY A 38 7.51 10.76 9.84
N GLU A 39 6.23 10.92 10.14
CA GLU A 39 5.62 10.59 11.43
C GLU A 39 5.18 9.13 11.47
N PRO A 40 5.75 8.26 12.32
CA PRO A 40 5.29 6.87 12.46
C PRO A 40 3.80 6.78 12.81
N GLY A 41 3.11 5.85 12.17
CA GLY A 41 1.66 5.71 12.27
C GLY A 41 0.86 6.57 11.28
N LEU A 42 1.52 7.43 10.48
CA LEU A 42 0.85 8.14 9.40
C LEU A 42 0.62 7.21 8.20
N VAL A 43 -0.59 7.28 7.64
CA VAL A 43 -0.96 6.66 6.37
C VAL A 43 -1.45 7.73 5.40
N VAL A 44 -0.80 7.84 4.27
CA VAL A 44 -1.20 8.72 3.16
C VAL A 44 -1.90 7.87 2.12
N VAL A 45 -3.12 8.25 1.77
CA VAL A 45 -3.92 7.60 0.71
C VAL A 45 -4.24 8.64 -0.35
N ALA A 46 -4.15 8.29 -1.63
CA ALA A 46 -4.57 9.16 -2.72
C ALA A 46 -5.56 8.42 -3.65
N GLU A 47 -6.51 9.16 -4.23
CA GLU A 47 -7.40 8.59 -5.25
C GLU A 47 -6.65 8.38 -6.57
N ALA A 48 -5.66 9.24 -6.87
CA ALA A 48 -4.79 9.10 -8.05
C ALA A 48 -3.36 9.58 -7.75
N GLN A 49 -2.39 9.07 -8.50
CA GLN A 49 -1.00 9.54 -8.47
C GLN A 49 -0.52 9.88 -9.89
N ASN A 50 0.10 11.07 -10.06
CA ASN A 50 0.66 11.51 -11.34
C ASN A 50 2.03 10.87 -11.62
N ARG A 51 2.78 10.56 -10.57
CA ARG A 51 4.14 9.99 -10.62
C ARG A 51 4.26 8.82 -9.65
N GLY A 52 3.27 7.92 -9.67
CA GLY A 52 3.34 6.67 -8.94
C GLY A 52 4.60 5.91 -9.33
N ARG A 53 5.31 5.33 -8.35
CA ARG A 53 6.55 4.62 -8.63
C ARG A 53 6.65 3.28 -7.91
N GLY A 54 7.26 2.35 -8.60
CA GLY A 54 7.69 1.08 -8.10
C GLY A 54 9.19 1.06 -7.80
N ARG A 55 9.74 -0.13 -7.64
CA ARG A 55 11.19 -0.33 -7.44
C ARG A 55 12.00 0.17 -8.64
N ARG A 56 13.23 0.65 -8.34
CA ARG A 56 14.20 1.16 -9.32
C ARG A 56 13.64 2.31 -10.18
N GLY A 57 12.65 3.06 -9.66
CA GLY A 57 12.04 4.18 -10.38
C GLY A 57 11.05 3.77 -11.48
N ALA A 58 10.66 2.50 -11.58
CA ALA A 58 9.64 2.07 -12.54
C ALA A 58 8.33 2.83 -12.30
N TYR A 59 7.67 3.24 -13.38
CA TYR A 59 6.38 3.92 -13.30
C TYR A 59 5.29 2.94 -12.80
N TRP A 60 4.47 3.41 -11.86
CA TRP A 60 3.30 2.70 -11.35
C TRP A 60 2.03 3.45 -11.76
N HIS A 61 1.27 2.87 -12.67
CA HIS A 61 0.00 3.44 -13.12
C HIS A 61 -1.01 3.50 -11.97
N SER A 62 -1.49 4.70 -11.62
CA SER A 62 -2.28 4.93 -10.41
C SER A 62 -3.50 5.81 -10.68
N PRO A 63 -4.43 5.41 -11.55
CA PRO A 63 -5.66 6.16 -11.79
C PRO A 63 -6.65 5.97 -10.63
N ARG A 64 -7.76 6.72 -10.65
CA ARG A 64 -8.85 6.55 -9.68
C ARG A 64 -9.40 5.12 -9.67
N GLY A 65 -9.79 4.63 -8.49
CA GLY A 65 -10.38 3.32 -8.29
C GLY A 65 -9.41 2.25 -7.80
N GLY A 66 -8.11 2.49 -7.75
CA GLY A 66 -7.14 1.63 -7.08
C GLY A 66 -6.88 2.07 -5.64
N LEU A 67 -6.22 1.23 -4.87
CA LEU A 67 -5.73 1.56 -3.53
C LEU A 67 -4.26 1.95 -3.61
N TRP A 68 -4.00 3.25 -3.47
CA TRP A 68 -2.66 3.84 -3.50
C TRP A 68 -2.35 4.43 -2.13
N LEU A 69 -1.51 3.76 -1.35
CA LEU A 69 -1.17 4.22 0.00
C LEU A 69 0.32 4.15 0.29
N SER A 70 0.76 4.98 1.25
CA SER A 70 2.07 4.89 1.88
C SER A 70 1.92 5.05 3.38
N ALA A 71 2.42 4.06 4.13
CA ALA A 71 2.44 4.05 5.59
C ALA A 71 3.83 4.37 6.12
N VAL A 72 3.92 5.19 7.16
CA VAL A 72 5.16 5.47 7.87
C VAL A 72 5.28 4.50 9.04
N LEU A 73 6.30 3.65 9.01
CA LEU A 73 6.56 2.63 10.02
C LEU A 73 7.75 2.99 10.91
N PRO A 74 7.81 2.45 12.14
CA PRO A 74 9.01 2.53 12.97
C PRO A 74 10.14 1.66 12.39
N HIS A 75 11.38 1.94 12.80
CA HIS A 75 12.53 1.09 12.55
C HIS A 75 12.50 -0.20 13.39
N PRO A 76 13.13 -1.28 12.90
CA PRO A 76 13.77 -1.46 11.60
C PRO A 76 12.77 -1.74 10.47
N PRO A 77 13.14 -1.44 9.19
CA PRO A 77 12.24 -1.66 8.05
C PRO A 77 11.95 -3.16 7.85
N PRO A 78 10.70 -3.52 7.50
CA PRO A 78 10.41 -4.86 7.00
C PRO A 78 11.01 -5.04 5.59
N LEU A 79 11.24 -6.29 5.18
CA LEU A 79 11.56 -6.57 3.79
C LEU A 79 10.30 -6.42 2.92
N HIS A 80 10.48 -5.98 1.67
CA HIS A 80 9.37 -5.86 0.71
C HIS A 80 8.51 -7.13 0.65
N ILE A 81 9.17 -8.29 0.58
CA ILE A 81 8.47 -9.58 0.49
C ILE A 81 7.72 -9.95 1.79
N GLN A 82 8.17 -9.49 2.95
CA GLN A 82 7.44 -9.72 4.21
C GLN A 82 6.11 -8.97 4.20
N VAL A 83 6.13 -7.70 3.78
CA VAL A 83 4.91 -6.89 3.62
C VAL A 83 4.01 -7.50 2.55
N ALA A 84 4.55 -7.87 1.38
CA ALA A 84 3.78 -8.49 0.31
C ALA A 84 3.11 -9.80 0.77
N ARG A 85 3.79 -10.64 1.55
CA ARG A 85 3.21 -11.87 2.12
C ARG A 85 2.08 -11.61 3.11
N ALA A 86 2.25 -10.63 4.00
CA ALA A 86 1.22 -10.25 4.95
C ALA A 86 -0.04 -9.75 4.23
N VAL A 87 0.12 -8.82 3.28
CA VAL A 87 -0.99 -8.28 2.48
C VAL A 87 -1.64 -9.38 1.62
N ALA A 88 -0.86 -10.23 0.95
CA ALA A 88 -1.40 -11.33 0.15
C ALA A 88 -2.21 -12.31 0.99
N ARG A 89 -1.75 -12.63 2.20
CA ARG A 89 -2.48 -13.48 3.16
C ARG A 89 -3.83 -12.86 3.51
N ALA A 90 -3.85 -11.61 3.92
CA ALA A 90 -5.06 -10.91 4.32
C ALA A 90 -6.09 -10.80 3.18
N LEU A 91 -5.65 -10.41 1.98
CA LEU A 91 -6.52 -10.35 0.80
C LEU A 91 -7.06 -11.73 0.41
N ARG A 92 -6.23 -12.78 0.48
CA ARG A 92 -6.63 -14.17 0.19
C ARG A 92 -7.71 -14.66 1.16
N GLU A 93 -7.53 -14.40 2.44
CA GLU A 93 -8.46 -14.84 3.50
C GLU A 93 -9.79 -14.10 3.39
N HIS A 94 -9.75 -12.80 3.18
CA HIS A 94 -10.95 -11.96 3.12
C HIS A 94 -11.76 -12.20 1.84
N TYR A 95 -11.12 -12.09 0.67
CA TYR A 95 -11.83 -12.19 -0.62
C TYR A 95 -11.98 -13.62 -1.13
N ARG A 96 -11.39 -14.61 -0.45
CA ARG A 96 -11.38 -16.03 -0.90
C ARG A 96 -10.78 -16.20 -2.30
N LEU A 97 -9.80 -15.36 -2.66
CA LEU A 97 -9.08 -15.40 -3.92
C LEU A 97 -7.65 -15.94 -3.71
N PRO A 98 -7.06 -16.67 -4.67
CA PRO A 98 -5.71 -17.22 -4.53
C PRO A 98 -4.61 -16.16 -4.73
N VAL A 99 -4.67 -15.07 -3.95
CA VAL A 99 -3.65 -14.01 -3.98
C VAL A 99 -2.33 -14.55 -3.44
N ARG A 100 -1.24 -14.26 -4.14
CA ARG A 100 0.12 -14.67 -3.80
C ARG A 100 1.05 -13.47 -3.68
N ALA A 101 2.15 -13.66 -2.97
CA ALA A 101 3.27 -12.72 -2.94
C ALA A 101 4.42 -13.31 -3.73
N ASP A 102 4.76 -12.67 -4.83
CA ASP A 102 5.85 -13.09 -5.71
C ASP A 102 7.09 -12.22 -5.46
N PRO A 103 8.24 -12.86 -5.22
CA PRO A 103 9.48 -12.13 -5.03
C PRO A 103 9.81 -11.24 -6.22
N PRO A 104 10.36 -10.06 -6.00
CA PRO A 104 10.77 -9.56 -4.67
C PRO A 104 9.69 -8.78 -3.91
N ASN A 105 8.57 -8.36 -4.54
CA ASN A 105 7.65 -7.39 -3.95
C ASN A 105 6.26 -7.34 -4.61
N ASP A 106 5.93 -8.26 -5.49
CA ASP A 106 4.68 -8.24 -6.24
C ASP A 106 3.56 -8.99 -5.51
N LEU A 107 2.34 -8.53 -5.72
CA LEU A 107 1.12 -9.24 -5.40
C LEU A 107 0.55 -9.78 -6.72
N SER A 108 0.28 -11.07 -6.79
CA SER A 108 -0.28 -11.71 -7.98
C SER A 108 -1.59 -12.42 -7.69
N LEU A 109 -2.42 -12.52 -8.73
CA LEU A 109 -3.68 -13.23 -8.73
C LEU A 109 -3.89 -13.87 -10.10
N TYR A 110 -4.11 -15.18 -10.15
CA TYR A 110 -4.23 -15.96 -11.39
C TYR A 110 -3.04 -15.78 -12.36
N GLY A 111 -1.83 -15.63 -11.81
CA GLY A 111 -0.61 -15.40 -12.60
C GLY A 111 -0.45 -13.99 -13.16
N LYS A 112 -1.37 -13.05 -12.85
CA LYS A 112 -1.32 -11.65 -13.26
C LYS A 112 -1.00 -10.76 -12.08
N LYS A 113 -0.41 -9.59 -12.33
CA LYS A 113 -0.05 -8.61 -11.30
C LYS A 113 -1.28 -7.91 -10.76
N LEU A 114 -1.57 -8.11 -9.48
CA LEU A 114 -2.64 -7.45 -8.73
C LEU A 114 -2.14 -6.15 -8.07
N GLY A 115 -0.88 -6.14 -7.64
CA GLY A 115 -0.34 -5.04 -6.87
C GLY A 115 1.16 -5.14 -6.66
N GLY A 116 1.68 -4.26 -5.82
CA GLY A 116 3.09 -4.26 -5.46
C GLY A 116 3.38 -3.47 -4.20
N VAL A 117 4.53 -3.76 -3.61
CA VAL A 117 5.03 -3.14 -2.37
C VAL A 117 6.38 -2.45 -2.62
N LEU A 118 6.52 -1.24 -2.10
CA LEU A 118 7.76 -0.48 -2.13
C LEU A 118 8.13 -0.06 -0.71
N VAL A 119 9.23 -0.59 -0.17
CA VAL A 119 9.78 -0.17 1.13
C VAL A 119 11.00 0.71 0.90
N GLU A 120 10.95 1.92 1.42
CA GLU A 120 12.05 2.87 1.39
C GLU A 120 12.40 3.29 2.82
N ALA A 121 13.67 3.18 3.16
CA ALA A 121 14.20 3.65 4.44
C ALA A 121 15.29 4.67 4.15
N SER A 122 15.27 5.78 4.88
CA SER A 122 16.34 6.78 4.83
C SER A 122 17.19 6.67 6.08
N LEU A 123 18.47 7.01 5.94
CA LEU A 123 19.39 7.19 7.07
C LEU A 123 19.47 8.68 7.38
N GLN A 124 19.24 9.07 8.63
CA GLN A 124 19.47 10.42 9.12
C GLN A 124 20.60 10.38 10.16
N GLY A 125 21.81 10.59 9.69
CA GLY A 125 23.02 10.44 10.51
C GLY A 125 23.17 8.99 11.00
N ASN A 126 23.49 8.80 12.30
CA ASN A 126 23.60 7.47 12.94
C ASN A 126 22.26 6.91 13.42
N ARG A 127 21.15 7.60 13.19
CA ARG A 127 19.80 7.15 13.54
C ARG A 127 19.05 6.84 12.26
N GLY A 128 18.28 5.74 12.26
CA GLY A 128 17.39 5.42 11.15
C GLY A 128 16.36 6.53 10.94
N GLY A 129 16.20 6.98 9.70
CA GLY A 129 15.13 7.90 9.31
C GLY A 129 13.79 7.18 9.15
N PRO A 130 12.73 7.88 8.71
CA PRO A 130 11.42 7.26 8.53
C PRO A 130 11.47 6.10 7.53
N VAL A 131 10.74 5.03 7.86
CA VAL A 131 10.51 3.89 6.98
C VAL A 131 9.17 4.08 6.29
N ILE A 132 9.18 4.18 4.97
CA ILE A 132 7.97 4.37 4.18
C ILE A 132 7.64 3.09 3.44
N VAL A 133 6.45 2.56 3.66
CA VAL A 133 5.93 1.38 2.98
C VAL A 133 4.82 1.79 2.04
N GLY A 134 5.12 1.84 0.75
CA GLY A 134 4.15 2.05 -0.32
C GLY A 134 3.49 0.74 -0.71
N ILE A 135 2.17 0.75 -0.85
CA ILE A 135 1.38 -0.38 -1.32
C ILE A 135 0.42 0.11 -2.39
N GLY A 136 0.53 -0.48 -3.59
CA GLY A 136 -0.39 -0.24 -4.70
C GLY A 136 -1.15 -1.51 -5.02
N ILE A 137 -2.49 -1.44 -5.04
CA ILE A 137 -3.36 -2.57 -5.39
C ILE A 137 -4.38 -2.12 -6.43
N ASN A 138 -4.48 -2.89 -7.50
CA ASN A 138 -5.54 -2.72 -8.49
C ASN A 138 -6.85 -3.23 -7.89
N VAL A 139 -7.75 -2.32 -7.55
CA VAL A 139 -9.05 -2.65 -6.93
C VAL A 139 -10.18 -2.53 -7.96
N ASN A 140 -10.60 -1.31 -8.27
CA ASN A 140 -11.64 -1.03 -9.27
C ASN A 140 -11.12 -0.20 -10.45
N ASN A 141 -9.84 0.20 -10.41
CA ASN A 141 -9.25 1.06 -11.44
C ASN A 141 -9.25 0.39 -12.81
N PRO A 142 -9.43 1.17 -13.88
CA PRO A 142 -9.22 0.66 -15.23
C PRO A 142 -7.75 0.30 -15.42
N LEU A 143 -7.52 -0.81 -16.11
CA LEU A 143 -6.19 -1.21 -16.54
C LEU A 143 -6.00 -0.85 -18.02
N PRO A 144 -4.86 -0.28 -18.41
CA PRO A 144 -4.52 -0.06 -19.81
C PRO A 144 -4.58 -1.36 -20.60
N GLU A 145 -4.99 -1.29 -21.88
CA GLU A 145 -5.16 -2.46 -22.75
C GLU A 145 -3.86 -3.27 -22.86
N GLU A 146 -2.72 -2.60 -22.93
CA GLU A 146 -1.39 -3.22 -22.97
C GLU A 146 -1.04 -4.02 -21.71
N LEU A 147 -1.71 -3.75 -20.59
CA LEU A 147 -1.52 -4.49 -19.34
C LEU A 147 -2.58 -5.60 -19.12
N ALA A 148 -3.60 -5.71 -19.95
CA ALA A 148 -4.71 -6.64 -19.76
C ALA A 148 -4.29 -8.13 -19.69
N SER A 149 -3.17 -8.49 -20.36
CA SER A 149 -2.61 -9.84 -20.30
C SER A 149 -1.78 -10.12 -19.05
N THR A 150 -1.20 -9.09 -18.42
CA THR A 150 -0.21 -9.21 -17.33
C THR A 150 -0.67 -8.66 -15.99
N ALA A 151 -1.73 -7.85 -15.96
CA ALA A 151 -2.30 -7.28 -14.75
C ALA A 151 -3.77 -7.66 -14.57
N ILE A 152 -4.26 -7.56 -13.35
CA ILE A 152 -5.65 -7.84 -12.96
C ILE A 152 -6.06 -6.92 -11.81
N SER A 153 -7.36 -6.60 -11.69
CA SER A 153 -7.94 -5.92 -10.55
C SER A 153 -8.82 -6.86 -9.71
N LEU A 154 -9.08 -6.49 -8.46
CA LEU A 154 -10.03 -7.23 -7.61
C LEU A 154 -11.43 -7.23 -8.22
N ARG A 155 -11.86 -6.10 -8.83
CA ARG A 155 -13.15 -6.00 -9.52
C ARG A 155 -13.28 -7.02 -10.65
N GLU A 156 -12.23 -7.19 -11.44
CA GLU A 156 -12.23 -8.20 -12.52
C GLU A 156 -12.33 -9.62 -11.98
N ALA A 157 -11.59 -9.93 -10.92
CA ALA A 157 -11.58 -11.25 -10.30
C ALA A 157 -12.92 -11.60 -9.62
N LEU A 158 -13.51 -10.62 -8.91
CA LEU A 158 -14.75 -10.81 -8.14
C LEU A 158 -16.02 -10.55 -8.95
N LYS A 159 -15.90 -9.99 -10.16
CA LYS A 159 -17.02 -9.62 -11.03
C LYS A 159 -18.00 -8.62 -10.36
N ARG A 160 -17.52 -7.81 -9.44
CA ARG A 160 -18.28 -6.77 -8.75
C ARG A 160 -17.37 -5.64 -8.31
N GLU A 161 -17.95 -4.50 -8.03
CA GLU A 161 -17.24 -3.40 -7.39
C GLU A 161 -16.83 -3.78 -5.96
N VAL A 162 -15.66 -3.30 -5.54
CA VAL A 162 -15.03 -3.61 -4.25
C VAL A 162 -14.90 -2.33 -3.43
N ASP A 163 -15.24 -2.37 -2.16
CA ASP A 163 -15.09 -1.22 -1.26
C ASP A 163 -13.59 -0.95 -0.99
N LEU A 164 -13.17 0.25 -1.40
CA LEU A 164 -11.79 0.72 -1.18
C LEU A 164 -11.47 0.94 0.30
N THR A 165 -12.46 1.32 1.11
CA THR A 165 -12.26 1.53 2.54
C THR A 165 -12.06 0.19 3.25
N GLU A 166 -12.88 -0.80 2.93
CA GLU A 166 -12.72 -2.17 3.42
C GLU A 166 -11.35 -2.74 3.03
N THR A 167 -10.94 -2.56 1.76
CA THR A 167 -9.62 -3.02 1.29
C THR A 167 -8.47 -2.33 2.03
N LEU A 168 -8.60 -1.03 2.32
CA LEU A 168 -7.61 -0.30 3.13
C LEU A 168 -7.53 -0.86 4.55
N ASP A 169 -8.66 -1.11 5.20
CA ASP A 169 -8.70 -1.64 6.57
C ASP A 169 -8.04 -3.03 6.64
N ILE A 170 -8.26 -3.89 5.66
CA ILE A 170 -7.60 -5.21 5.54
C ILE A 170 -6.07 -5.06 5.43
N VAL A 171 -5.61 -4.13 4.60
CA VAL A 171 -4.17 -3.88 4.40
C VAL A 171 -3.53 -3.33 5.68
N LEU A 172 -4.20 -2.42 6.38
CA LEU A 172 -3.69 -1.85 7.64
C LEU A 172 -3.62 -2.91 8.75
N ALA A 173 -4.64 -3.77 8.85
CA ALA A 173 -4.62 -4.91 9.77
C ALA A 173 -3.44 -5.86 9.49
N ALA A 174 -3.16 -6.14 8.21
CA ALA A 174 -2.02 -6.96 7.82
C ALA A 174 -0.66 -6.33 8.20
N LEU A 175 -0.55 -5.00 8.14
CA LEU A 175 0.65 -4.29 8.61
C LEU A 175 0.79 -4.35 10.13
N ASP A 176 -0.31 -4.24 10.87
CA ASP A 176 -0.31 -4.37 12.33
C ASP A 176 0.15 -5.75 12.77
N ASP A 177 -0.42 -6.82 12.20
CA ASP A 177 -0.03 -8.21 12.46
C ASP A 177 1.47 -8.41 12.20
N LEU A 178 1.97 -7.90 11.06
CA LEU A 178 3.39 -7.98 10.70
C LEU A 178 4.29 -7.28 11.72
N LEU A 179 3.88 -6.12 12.24
CA LEU A 179 4.64 -5.36 13.23
C LEU A 179 4.63 -6.05 14.60
N GLU A 180 3.53 -6.67 14.99
CA GLU A 180 3.43 -7.46 16.22
C GLU A 180 4.32 -8.72 16.16
N GLU A 181 4.24 -9.49 15.08
CA GLU A 181 5.10 -10.66 14.86
C GLU A 181 6.61 -10.30 14.94
N ARG A 182 6.99 -9.09 14.57
CA ARG A 182 8.38 -8.60 14.63
C ARG A 182 8.83 -8.21 16.02
N LYS A 183 7.94 -7.68 16.87
CA LYS A 183 8.25 -7.38 18.29
C LYS A 183 8.61 -8.63 19.08
N TRP A 184 8.01 -9.77 18.73
CA TRP A 184 8.28 -11.05 19.40
C TRP A 184 9.58 -11.73 19.00
N ARG A 185 10.23 -11.32 17.91
CA ARG A 185 11.47 -11.92 17.38
C ARG A 185 12.74 -11.09 17.64
N GLY A 186 12.65 -9.98 18.30
CA GLY A 186 13.75 -9.10 18.74
C GLY A 186 13.97 -9.19 20.21
#